data_658e26d9fc45b53d219a63d8c93ea9f0
#
_entry.id   658e26d9fc45b53d219a63d8c93ea9f0
#
_cell.length_a   1.000
_cell.length_b   1.000
_cell.length_c   1.000
_cell.angle_alpha   90.00
_cell.angle_beta   90.00
_cell.angle_gamma   90.00
#
_symmetry.space_group_name_H-M   'P 1'
#
loop_
_entity.id
_entity.type
_entity.pdbx_description
1 polymer ?
#
loop_
_entity_poly.entity_id
_entity_poly.type
_entity_poly.pdbx_seq_one_letter_code
_entity_poly.pdbx_strand_id
1 'polypeptide(L)'
;MGTVQDENGEPIIGASVTLLKTTTVTVTDFNGQFSIEVPSNAILNISYIGYQTQEYRLRGSEKIIITLKEDSQIMNDVTVVN
;
A
#
# COMPACT_ATOMS: atom_id res chain seq x y z
N MET A 1 -4.52 -3.59 -11.73
CA MET A 1 -4.29 -4.73 -10.83
C MET A 1 -2.90 -4.65 -10.23
N GLY A 2 -2.80 -4.93 -8.95
CA GLY A 2 -1.50 -4.80 -8.31
C GLY A 2 -1.35 -5.76 -7.15
N THR A 3 -0.13 -5.80 -6.63
CA THR A 3 0.22 -6.65 -5.50
C THR A 3 0.93 -5.81 -4.46
N VAL A 4 0.59 -6.01 -3.19
CA VAL A 4 1.26 -5.36 -2.07
C VAL A 4 1.98 -6.42 -1.27
N GLN A 5 3.25 -6.19 -1.02
CA GLN A 5 4.08 -7.15 -0.30
C GLN A 5 4.99 -6.42 0.67
N ASP A 6 5.57 -7.15 1.59
CA ASP A 6 6.54 -6.56 2.51
C ASP A 6 7.95 -6.70 1.93
N GLU A 7 8.93 -6.30 2.72
CA GLU A 7 10.31 -6.30 2.24
C GLU A 7 10.86 -7.70 2.02
N ASN A 8 10.22 -8.68 2.57
CA ASN A 8 10.62 -10.07 2.38
C ASN A 8 9.89 -10.72 1.21
N GLY A 9 9.05 -9.96 0.53
CA GLY A 9 8.30 -10.50 -0.59
C GLY A 9 7.03 -11.22 -0.20
N GLU A 10 6.64 -11.15 1.06
CA GLU A 10 5.41 -11.81 1.50
C GLU A 10 4.20 -10.91 1.26
N PRO A 11 3.08 -11.48 0.83
CA PRO A 11 1.91 -10.64 0.55
C PRO A 11 1.36 -10.03 1.82
N ILE A 12 0.90 -8.78 1.70
CA ILE A 12 0.25 -8.10 2.81
C ILE A 12 -1.25 -8.17 2.57
N ILE A 13 -1.94 -8.82 3.48
CA ILE A 13 -3.38 -9.06 3.38
C ILE A 13 -4.10 -7.93 4.10
N GLY A 14 -5.10 -7.35 3.43
CA GLY A 14 -5.90 -6.32 4.08
C GLY A 14 -5.32 -4.92 4.03
N ALA A 15 -4.29 -4.71 3.21
CA ALA A 15 -3.75 -3.37 3.02
C ALA A 15 -4.76 -2.50 2.29
N SER A 16 -4.84 -1.24 2.69
CA SER A 16 -5.79 -0.30 2.09
C SER A 16 -5.15 0.37 0.88
N VAL A 17 -5.86 0.36 -0.23
CA VAL A 17 -5.43 1.02 -1.46
C VAL A 17 -6.49 2.06 -1.80
N THR A 18 -6.11 3.34 -1.73
CA THR A 18 -7.03 4.43 -1.94
C THR A 18 -6.63 5.21 -3.19
N LEU A 19 -7.61 5.53 -4.02
CA LEU A 19 -7.38 6.40 -5.16
C LEU A 19 -7.45 7.83 -4.65
N LEU A 20 -6.35 8.56 -4.74
CA LEU A 20 -6.27 9.90 -4.19
C LEU A 20 -7.27 10.83 -4.85
N LYS A 21 -7.80 11.73 -4.07
CA LYS A 21 -8.80 12.73 -4.48
C LYS A 21 -10.14 12.11 -4.78
N THR A 22 -10.37 10.88 -4.34
CA THR A 22 -11.66 10.24 -4.48
C THR A 22 -11.96 9.47 -3.21
N THR A 23 -13.15 8.89 -3.16
CA THR A 23 -13.52 8.01 -2.06
C THR A 23 -13.36 6.54 -2.43
N THR A 24 -12.74 6.28 -3.57
CA THR A 24 -12.57 4.89 -4.01
C THR A 24 -11.46 4.24 -3.21
N VAL A 25 -11.78 3.11 -2.60
CA VAL A 25 -10.81 2.37 -1.81
C VAL A 25 -11.03 0.88 -2.00
N THR A 26 -9.95 0.12 -1.98
CA THR A 26 -10.04 -1.32 -2.00
C THR A 26 -9.01 -1.87 -1.02
N VAL A 27 -9.09 -3.18 -0.76
CA VAL A 27 -8.13 -3.82 0.13
C VAL A 27 -7.55 -5.04 -0.56
N THR A 28 -6.35 -5.42 -0.15
CA THR A 28 -5.70 -6.58 -0.74
C THR A 28 -6.32 -7.86 -0.22
N ASP A 29 -6.26 -8.91 -1.06
CA ASP A 29 -6.80 -10.21 -0.72
C ASP A 29 -5.73 -11.11 -0.10
N PHE A 30 -6.02 -12.41 -0.04
CA PHE A 30 -5.11 -13.37 0.57
C PHE A 30 -3.76 -13.45 -0.11
N ASN A 31 -3.70 -13.07 -1.36
CA ASN A 31 -2.46 -13.09 -2.12
C ASN A 31 -1.80 -11.73 -2.15
N GLY A 32 -2.32 -10.78 -1.39
CA GLY A 32 -1.80 -9.42 -1.41
C GLY A 32 -2.15 -8.68 -2.68
N GLN A 33 -3.12 -9.16 -3.43
CA GLN A 33 -3.48 -8.57 -4.70
C GLN A 33 -4.70 -7.68 -4.56
N PHE A 34 -4.75 -6.65 -5.38
CA PHE A 34 -5.91 -5.77 -5.41
C PHE A 34 -6.25 -5.46 -6.85
N SER A 35 -7.51 -5.08 -7.05
CA SER A 35 -7.98 -4.67 -8.37
C SER A 35 -8.79 -3.40 -8.17
N ILE A 36 -8.48 -2.36 -8.94
CA ILE A 36 -9.15 -1.09 -8.82
C ILE A 36 -9.12 -0.43 -10.19
N GLU A 37 -10.25 0.13 -10.58
CA GLU A 37 -10.34 0.84 -11.84
C GLU A 37 -9.97 2.28 -11.62
N VAL A 38 -8.98 2.74 -12.36
CA VAL A 38 -8.45 4.09 -12.17
C VAL A 38 -8.14 4.69 -13.54
N PRO A 39 -8.21 6.02 -13.66
CA PRO A 39 -7.75 6.68 -14.88
C PRO A 39 -6.24 6.59 -14.97
N SER A 40 -5.73 6.82 -16.18
CA SER A 40 -4.28 6.90 -16.33
C SER A 40 -3.77 8.06 -15.49
N ASN A 41 -2.55 7.93 -15.01
CA ASN A 41 -1.93 8.95 -14.16
C ASN A 41 -2.57 9.07 -12.79
N ALA A 42 -3.35 8.09 -12.41
CA ALA A 42 -3.91 8.10 -11.05
C ALA A 42 -2.80 7.86 -10.04
N ILE A 43 -3.01 8.38 -8.84
CA ILE A 43 -2.09 8.15 -7.74
C ILE A 43 -2.81 7.30 -6.70
N LEU A 44 -2.19 6.19 -6.36
CA LEU A 44 -2.73 5.30 -5.34
C LEU A 44 -1.97 5.51 -4.04
N ASN A 45 -2.70 5.46 -2.95
CA ASN A 45 -2.14 5.57 -1.61
C ASN A 45 -2.35 4.24 -0.91
N ILE A 46 -1.27 3.57 -0.57
CA ILE A 46 -1.33 2.24 0.03
C ILE A 46 -0.86 2.33 1.46
N SER A 47 -1.66 1.82 2.38
CA SER A 47 -1.32 1.86 3.79
C SER A 47 -1.71 0.57 4.48
N TYR A 48 -1.00 0.27 5.56
CA TYR A 48 -1.29 -0.87 6.39
C TYR A 48 -0.73 -0.59 7.77
N ILE A 49 -1.39 -1.11 8.78
CA ILE A 49 -0.96 -0.90 10.17
C ILE A 49 0.45 -1.43 10.37
N GLY A 50 1.31 -0.61 10.95
CA GLY A 50 2.68 -1.02 11.21
C GLY A 50 3.62 -0.82 10.05
N TYR A 51 3.14 -0.25 8.95
CA TYR A 51 3.94 -0.02 7.77
C TYR A 51 3.83 1.43 7.34
N GLN A 52 4.87 1.90 6.64
CA GLN A 52 4.86 3.25 6.11
C GLN A 52 3.93 3.33 4.92
N THR A 53 3.20 4.43 4.83
CA THR A 53 2.29 4.67 3.72
C THR A 53 3.10 4.95 2.46
N GLN A 54 2.67 4.36 1.35
CA GLN A 54 3.32 4.54 0.06
C GLN A 54 2.35 5.15 -0.93
N GLU A 55 2.86 6.02 -1.79
CA GLU A 55 2.11 6.55 -2.90
C GLU A 55 2.72 6.01 -4.18
N TYR A 56 1.87 5.65 -5.12
CA TYR A 56 2.31 5.11 -6.39
C TYR A 56 1.53 5.76 -7.52
N ARG A 57 2.25 6.34 -8.46
CA ARG A 57 1.61 6.93 -9.64
C ARG A 57 1.53 5.88 -10.74
N LEU A 58 0.33 5.67 -11.22
CA LEU A 58 0.11 4.70 -12.29
C LEU A 58 0.44 5.32 -13.64
N ARG A 59 0.94 4.49 -14.52
CA ARG A 59 1.27 4.93 -15.88
C ARG A 59 0.54 4.08 -16.89
N GLY A 60 -0.73 3.84 -16.66
CA GLY A 60 -1.51 3.01 -17.52
C GLY A 60 -2.00 1.80 -16.79
N SER A 61 -2.34 0.74 -17.49
CA SER A 61 -2.97 -0.41 -16.88
C SER A 61 -2.02 -1.58 -16.71
N GLU A 62 -0.78 -1.30 -16.40
CA GLU A 62 0.17 -2.39 -16.20
C GLU A 62 0.08 -2.94 -14.78
N LYS A 63 0.64 -4.12 -14.60
CA LYS A 63 0.74 -4.70 -13.27
C LYS A 63 1.76 -3.92 -12.47
N ILE A 64 1.44 -3.71 -11.20
CA ILE A 64 2.36 -3.02 -10.30
C ILE A 64 2.60 -3.88 -9.07
N ILE A 65 3.78 -3.75 -8.52
CA ILE A 65 4.13 -4.41 -7.28
C ILE A 65 4.60 -3.34 -6.32
N ILE A 66 3.94 -3.27 -5.17
CA ILE A 66 4.22 -2.25 -4.18
C ILE A 66 4.82 -2.94 -2.97
N THR A 67 5.99 -2.50 -2.55
CA THR A 67 6.65 -3.02 -1.37
C THR A 67 6.49 -2.03 -0.24
N LEU A 68 5.86 -2.45 0.84
CA LEU A 68 5.70 -1.63 2.03
C LEU A 68 6.82 -1.93 3.00
N LYS A 69 7.32 -0.88 3.62
CA LYS A 69 8.37 -1.00 4.63
C LYS A 69 7.76 -0.83 6.00
N GLU A 70 8.25 -1.58 6.93
CA GLU A 70 7.81 -1.45 8.31
C GLU A 70 8.10 -0.05 8.81
N ASP A 71 7.17 0.47 9.58
CA ASP A 71 7.35 1.77 10.18
C ASP A 71 7.92 1.59 11.58
N SER A 72 9.20 1.40 11.65
CA SER A 72 9.84 1.16 12.93
C SER A 72 9.89 2.42 13.78
N GLN A 73 9.61 3.57 13.21
CA GLN A 73 9.60 4.78 14.01
C GLN A 73 8.44 4.81 14.99
N ILE A 74 7.35 4.22 14.63
CA ILE A 74 6.24 4.17 15.55
C ILE A 74 6.62 3.39 16.80
N MET A 75 7.33 2.31 16.62
CA MET A 75 7.77 1.53 17.76
C MET A 75 8.87 2.22 18.51
N ASN A 76 9.73 2.92 17.81
CA ASN A 76 10.80 3.63 18.46
C ASN A 76 10.33 4.76 19.33
N ASP A 77 9.26 5.41 18.92
CA ASP A 77 8.73 6.48 19.72
C ASP A 77 8.40 6.04 21.12
N VAL A 78 7.86 4.88 21.21
CA VAL A 78 7.50 4.37 22.51
C VAL A 78 8.73 4.14 23.35
N THR A 79 9.78 3.75 22.72
CA THR A 79 11.00 3.43 23.43
C THR A 79 11.78 4.66 23.83
N VAL A 80 11.77 5.61 22.95
CA VAL A 80 12.67 6.72 23.09
C VAL A 80 12.20 7.70 24.11
N VAL A 81 10.98 7.65 24.40
CA VAL A 81 10.41 8.64 25.26
C VAL A 81 10.95 8.61 26.68
N ASN A 82 11.68 7.72 27.00
CA ASN A 82 12.18 7.68 28.35
C ASN A 82 13.04 8.84 28.75
#